data_c4ee78b710ed88bd1bad758168a36bd6
#
_entry.id   c4ee78b710ed88bd1bad758168a36bd6
#
_cell.length_a   1.000
_cell.length_b   1.000
_cell.length_c   1.000
_cell.angle_alpha   90.00
_cell.angle_beta   90.00
_cell.angle_gamma   90.00
#
_symmetry.space_group_name_H-M   'P 1'
#
loop_
_entity.id
_entity.type
_entity.pdbx_description
1 polymer ?
#
loop_
_entity_poly.entity_id
_entity_poly.type
_entity_poly.pdbx_seq_one_letter_code
_entity_poly.pdbx_strand_id
1 'polypeptide(L)'
;AEVAKAGSEEAYFDQWIAEGYHAGMKYMENHREIRLNPDGLVEGAKSVISVALNYYPKVLRNPAEPYISYYAYGEDYHGVVKDKLRQLWKAITEHHPSNNEARVFTDSAPLLERYWAWKAGLGWIGKNTNLIIPGKGSFFFLGEIVTTLVVDTYDSPKKNHCGSCIRCL
;
A
#
# COMPACT_ATOMS: atom_id res chain seq x y z
N ALA A 1 -11.06 -0.43 1.60
CA ALA A 1 -11.17 -0.92 2.99
C ALA A 1 -11.78 0.17 3.88
N GLU A 2 -12.55 -0.24 4.88
CA GLU A 2 -13.04 0.66 5.92
C GLU A 2 -11.89 1.09 6.84
N VAL A 3 -11.85 2.39 7.20
CA VAL A 3 -10.87 2.94 8.14
C VAL A 3 -11.17 2.42 9.55
N ALA A 4 -10.17 1.79 10.14
CA ALA A 4 -10.16 1.40 11.54
C ALA A 4 -8.70 1.30 11.99
N LYS A 5 -8.44 1.40 13.28
CA LYS A 5 -7.10 1.18 13.82
C LYS A 5 -6.61 -0.22 13.41
N ALA A 6 -5.36 -0.32 12.95
CA ALA A 6 -4.73 -1.56 12.53
C ALA A 6 -4.33 -2.41 13.75
N GLY A 7 -5.31 -2.85 14.53
CA GLY A 7 -5.10 -3.47 15.84
C GLY A 7 -4.27 -4.77 15.82
N SER A 8 -4.42 -5.59 14.77
CA SER A 8 -3.60 -6.80 14.61
C SER A 8 -2.14 -6.49 14.32
N GLU A 9 -1.86 -5.36 13.67
CA GLU A 9 -0.50 -4.97 13.27
C GLU A 9 0.22 -4.16 14.36
N GLU A 10 -0.52 -3.62 15.34
CA GLU A 10 0.03 -2.79 16.40
C GLU A 10 1.11 -3.53 17.19
N ALA A 11 0.80 -4.72 17.69
CA ALA A 11 1.74 -5.51 18.48
C ALA A 11 2.98 -5.92 17.67
N TYR A 12 2.81 -6.28 16.40
CA TYR A 12 3.94 -6.61 15.51
C TYR A 12 4.81 -5.40 15.21
N PHE A 13 4.23 -4.25 14.97
CA PHE A 13 4.95 -3.02 14.72
C PHE A 13 5.77 -2.61 15.96
N ASP A 14 5.16 -2.63 17.13
CA ASP A 14 5.81 -2.27 18.41
C ASP A 14 6.96 -3.23 18.73
N GLN A 15 6.76 -4.54 18.56
CA GLN A 15 7.81 -5.54 18.73
C GLN A 15 8.95 -5.30 17.74
N TRP A 16 8.64 -5.07 16.46
CA TRP A 16 9.64 -4.83 15.41
C TRP A 16 10.51 -3.59 15.71
N ILE A 17 9.91 -2.51 16.22
CA ILE A 17 10.64 -1.33 16.68
C ILE A 17 11.48 -1.67 17.92
N ALA A 18 10.90 -2.32 18.94
CA ALA A 18 11.58 -2.63 20.21
C ALA A 18 12.81 -3.55 20.00
N GLU A 19 12.73 -4.47 19.04
CA GLU A 19 13.83 -5.37 18.69
C GLU A 19 14.86 -4.73 17.74
N GLY A 20 14.68 -3.47 17.35
CA GLY A 20 15.62 -2.71 16.50
C GLY A 20 15.66 -3.20 15.04
N TYR A 21 14.68 -3.96 14.58
CA TYR A 21 14.63 -4.48 13.21
C TYR A 21 14.48 -3.40 12.14
N HIS A 22 14.10 -2.18 12.52
CA HIS A 22 14.11 -1.00 11.66
C HIS A 22 15.53 -0.48 11.35
N ALA A 23 16.57 -1.02 12.00
CA ALA A 23 17.97 -0.67 11.79
C ALA A 23 18.23 0.86 11.82
N GLY A 24 18.80 1.44 10.78
CA GLY A 24 19.03 2.88 10.66
C GLY A 24 17.79 3.72 10.28
N MET A 25 16.63 3.10 10.07
CA MET A 25 15.42 3.80 9.63
C MET A 25 14.65 4.43 10.80
N LYS A 26 15.29 5.36 11.52
CA LYS A 26 14.70 6.04 12.69
C LYS A 26 13.36 6.73 12.40
N TYR A 27 13.10 7.12 11.16
CA TYR A 27 11.82 7.69 10.75
C TYR A 27 10.64 6.71 10.95
N MET A 28 10.91 5.40 11.09
CA MET A 28 9.88 4.40 11.38
C MET A 28 9.34 4.50 12.80
N GLU A 29 10.13 5.02 13.74
CA GLU A 29 9.71 5.29 15.12
C GLU A 29 8.73 6.46 15.21
N ASN A 30 8.79 7.38 14.20
CA ASN A 30 7.96 8.56 14.17
C ASN A 30 6.54 8.26 13.67
N HIS A 31 5.58 9.06 14.16
CA HIS A 31 4.18 9.01 13.70
C HIS A 31 3.50 7.63 13.84
N ARG A 32 3.86 6.89 14.89
CA ARG A 32 3.30 5.55 15.16
C ARG A 32 1.77 5.54 15.10
N GLU A 33 1.11 6.48 15.77
CA GLU A 33 -0.36 6.53 15.80
C GLU A 33 -0.96 6.73 14.40
N ILE A 34 -0.34 7.59 13.58
CA ILE A 34 -0.80 7.82 12.20
C ILE A 34 -0.58 6.57 11.34
N ARG A 35 0.54 5.84 11.54
CA ARG A 35 0.82 4.59 10.81
C ARG A 35 -0.25 3.54 11.06
N LEU A 36 -0.73 3.47 12.29
CA LEU A 36 -1.73 2.50 12.72
C LEU A 36 -3.16 2.97 12.48
N ASN A 37 -3.37 4.27 12.34
CA ASN A 37 -4.69 4.85 12.08
C ASN A 37 -4.60 6.01 11.07
N PRO A 38 -5.07 5.82 9.82
CA PRO A 38 -5.01 6.84 8.78
C PRO A 38 -5.93 8.05 9.02
N ASP A 39 -6.76 8.04 10.05
CA ASP A 39 -7.53 9.22 10.48
C ASP A 39 -6.61 10.44 10.76
N GLY A 40 -5.38 10.18 11.25
CA GLY A 40 -4.36 11.21 11.41
C GLY A 40 -3.80 11.78 10.10
N LEU A 41 -4.10 11.19 8.94
CA LEU A 41 -3.72 11.72 7.62
C LEU A 41 -4.84 12.56 6.99
N VAL A 42 -6.09 12.18 7.21
CA VAL A 42 -7.30 12.89 6.77
C VAL A 42 -8.28 12.81 7.92
N GLU A 43 -8.57 13.95 8.55
CA GLU A 43 -9.49 14.01 9.69
C GLU A 43 -10.88 13.50 9.30
N GLY A 44 -11.41 12.58 10.11
CA GLY A 44 -12.70 11.96 9.84
C GLY A 44 -12.68 10.95 8.70
N ALA A 45 -11.52 10.42 8.31
CA ALA A 45 -11.40 9.41 7.27
C ALA A 45 -12.30 8.19 7.53
N LYS A 46 -12.98 7.71 6.50
CA LYS A 46 -13.89 6.55 6.53
C LYS A 46 -13.41 5.41 5.65
N SER A 47 -12.72 5.74 4.55
CA SER A 47 -12.32 4.74 3.57
C SER A 47 -10.86 4.90 3.13
N VAL A 48 -10.22 3.76 2.87
CA VAL A 48 -8.96 3.67 2.13
C VAL A 48 -9.23 2.91 0.84
N ILE A 49 -8.98 3.58 -0.29
CA ILE A 49 -8.99 2.96 -1.62
C ILE A 49 -7.54 2.63 -1.97
N SER A 50 -7.20 1.35 -2.00
CA SER A 50 -5.86 0.89 -2.37
C SER A 50 -5.82 0.45 -3.83
N VAL A 51 -4.79 0.86 -4.54
CA VAL A 51 -4.54 0.48 -5.93
C VAL A 51 -3.15 -0.12 -6.08
N ALA A 52 -2.97 -0.91 -7.15
CA ALA A 52 -1.69 -1.51 -7.48
C ALA A 52 -1.35 -1.22 -8.94
N LEU A 53 -0.22 -0.55 -9.19
CA LEU A 53 0.30 -0.25 -10.52
C LEU A 53 1.45 -1.20 -10.83
N ASN A 54 1.28 -2.07 -11.86
CA ASN A 54 2.32 -3.02 -12.25
C ASN A 54 3.51 -2.31 -12.89
N TYR A 55 4.72 -2.65 -12.44
CA TYR A 55 5.98 -2.14 -12.99
C TYR A 55 6.85 -3.20 -13.65
N TYR A 56 6.35 -4.44 -13.79
CA TYR A 56 7.13 -5.48 -14.47
C TYR A 56 7.34 -5.10 -15.94
N PRO A 57 8.60 -5.03 -16.41
CA PRO A 57 8.88 -4.55 -17.76
C PRO A 57 8.42 -5.55 -18.82
N LYS A 58 7.93 -5.04 -19.96
CA LYS A 58 7.57 -5.87 -21.12
C LYS A 58 8.79 -6.49 -21.79
N VAL A 59 9.91 -5.79 -21.75
CA VAL A 59 11.19 -6.24 -22.31
C VAL A 59 12.16 -6.42 -21.16
N LEU A 60 12.66 -7.63 -21.02
CA LEU A 60 13.66 -7.95 -19.99
C LEU A 60 15.02 -7.42 -20.43
N ARG A 61 15.83 -6.98 -19.47
CA ARG A 61 17.20 -6.54 -19.73
C ARG A 61 18.07 -7.67 -20.27
N ASN A 62 19.11 -7.32 -20.99
CA ASN A 62 20.19 -8.24 -21.33
C ASN A 62 20.92 -8.69 -20.04
N PRO A 63 21.07 -10.01 -19.78
CA PRO A 63 21.80 -10.51 -18.62
C PRO A 63 23.26 -10.04 -18.50
N ALA A 64 23.88 -9.63 -19.59
CA ALA A 64 25.24 -9.08 -19.62
C ALA A 64 25.35 -7.64 -19.09
N GLU A 65 24.23 -6.94 -18.91
CA GLU A 65 24.19 -5.57 -18.41
C GLU A 65 24.11 -5.55 -16.88
N PRO A 66 24.58 -4.47 -16.19
CA PRO A 66 24.45 -4.29 -14.77
C PRO A 66 23.01 -4.45 -14.29
N TYR A 67 22.80 -5.08 -13.14
CA TYR A 67 21.47 -5.26 -12.57
C TYR A 67 20.97 -3.96 -11.93
N ILE A 68 19.87 -3.44 -12.46
CA ILE A 68 19.07 -2.37 -11.84
C ILE A 68 17.71 -2.96 -11.55
N SER A 69 17.18 -2.70 -10.36
CA SER A 69 15.86 -3.18 -9.96
C SER A 69 14.77 -2.60 -10.87
N TYR A 70 13.83 -3.41 -11.27
CA TYR A 70 12.79 -3.04 -12.25
C TYR A 70 11.93 -1.86 -11.80
N TYR A 71 11.71 -1.67 -10.48
CA TYR A 71 10.96 -0.54 -9.96
C TYR A 71 11.64 0.82 -10.26
N ALA A 72 12.95 0.82 -10.52
CA ALA A 72 13.73 2.02 -10.81
C ALA A 72 13.77 2.37 -12.31
N TYR A 73 13.05 1.63 -13.14
CA TYR A 73 12.98 1.91 -14.57
C TYR A 73 11.98 3.02 -14.86
N GLY A 74 12.37 3.94 -15.76
CA GLY A 74 11.49 5.00 -16.24
C GLY A 74 11.45 6.22 -15.32
N GLU A 75 10.29 6.86 -15.29
CA GLU A 75 10.04 8.05 -14.48
C GLU A 75 9.89 7.71 -12.99
N ASP A 76 10.08 8.71 -12.12
CA ASP A 76 9.84 8.58 -10.68
C ASP A 76 8.37 8.17 -10.42
N TYR A 77 8.21 6.94 -9.92
CA TYR A 77 6.90 6.36 -9.68
C TYR A 77 6.07 7.13 -8.64
N HIS A 78 6.70 7.85 -7.72
CA HIS A 78 5.99 8.67 -6.73
C HIS A 78 5.11 9.72 -7.42
N GLY A 79 5.64 10.37 -8.47
CA GLY A 79 4.87 11.30 -9.30
C GLY A 79 3.78 10.59 -10.08
N VAL A 80 4.16 9.55 -10.83
CA VAL A 80 3.27 8.80 -11.72
C VAL A 80 2.07 8.22 -10.96
N VAL A 81 2.30 7.56 -9.82
CA VAL A 81 1.22 6.95 -9.03
C VAL A 81 0.31 8.02 -8.43
N LYS A 82 0.87 9.07 -7.82
CA LYS A 82 0.08 10.18 -7.24
C LYS A 82 -0.80 10.86 -8.28
N ASP A 83 -0.30 11.08 -9.50
CA ASP A 83 -1.09 11.69 -10.56
C ASP A 83 -2.24 10.80 -11.02
N LYS A 84 -2.02 9.49 -11.13
CA LYS A 84 -3.09 8.52 -11.42
C LYS A 84 -4.14 8.47 -10.29
N LEU A 85 -3.71 8.53 -9.02
CA LEU A 85 -4.62 8.58 -7.88
C LEU A 85 -5.46 9.86 -7.87
N ARG A 86 -4.87 11.02 -8.19
CA ARG A 86 -5.62 12.29 -8.31
C ARG A 86 -6.64 12.22 -9.45
N GLN A 87 -6.28 11.64 -10.60
CA GLN A 87 -7.21 11.43 -11.72
C GLN A 87 -8.35 10.49 -11.31
N LEU A 88 -8.05 9.40 -10.60
CA LEU A 88 -9.07 8.48 -10.09
C LEU A 88 -10.01 9.20 -9.10
N TRP A 89 -9.46 9.95 -8.15
CA TRP A 89 -10.27 10.70 -7.20
C TRP A 89 -11.17 11.71 -7.88
N LYS A 90 -10.64 12.45 -8.86
CA LYS A 90 -11.40 13.38 -9.67
C LYS A 90 -12.58 12.67 -10.37
N ALA A 91 -12.34 11.53 -11.01
CA ALA A 91 -13.39 10.76 -11.67
C ALA A 91 -14.47 10.28 -10.67
N ILE A 92 -14.07 9.82 -9.47
CA ILE A 92 -15.02 9.45 -8.41
C ILE A 92 -15.91 10.65 -8.02
N THR A 93 -15.33 11.82 -7.79
CA THR A 93 -16.08 13.02 -7.37
C THR A 93 -16.95 13.61 -8.48
N GLU A 94 -16.58 13.44 -9.74
CA GLU A 94 -17.40 13.81 -10.89
C GLU A 94 -18.66 12.94 -11.02
N HIS A 95 -18.54 11.64 -10.73
CA HIS A 95 -19.68 10.71 -10.76
C HIS A 95 -20.52 10.71 -9.48
N HIS A 96 -19.89 11.04 -8.36
CA HIS A 96 -20.52 11.09 -7.03
C HIS A 96 -20.19 12.43 -6.35
N PRO A 97 -20.82 13.54 -6.79
CA PRO A 97 -20.57 14.84 -6.20
C PRO A 97 -20.84 14.85 -4.69
N SER A 98 -19.84 15.23 -3.92
CA SER A 98 -19.91 15.27 -2.47
C SER A 98 -18.84 16.21 -1.92
N ASN A 99 -19.00 16.64 -0.67
CA ASN A 99 -18.01 17.43 0.04
C ASN A 99 -16.95 16.56 0.74
N ASN A 100 -16.71 15.33 0.23
CA ASN A 100 -15.72 14.46 0.81
C ASN A 100 -14.30 14.96 0.55
N GLU A 101 -13.48 14.88 1.59
CA GLU A 101 -12.05 15.16 1.50
C GLU A 101 -11.27 13.89 1.16
N ALA A 102 -10.15 14.06 0.48
CA ALA A 102 -9.21 12.97 0.23
C ALA A 102 -7.78 13.45 0.07
N ARG A 103 -6.84 12.58 0.44
CA ARG A 103 -5.41 12.73 0.14
C ARG A 103 -4.88 11.46 -0.47
N VAL A 104 -3.93 11.62 -1.40
CA VAL A 104 -3.30 10.51 -2.11
C VAL A 104 -1.88 10.26 -1.59
N PHE A 105 -1.54 8.99 -1.45
CA PHE A 105 -0.27 8.55 -0.91
C PHE A 105 0.34 7.46 -1.79
N THR A 106 1.65 7.42 -1.83
CA THR A 106 2.48 6.31 -2.28
C THR A 106 3.84 6.46 -1.64
N ASP A 107 4.28 5.48 -0.85
CA ASP A 107 5.60 5.31 -0.22
C ASP A 107 6.14 6.47 0.65
N SER A 108 5.51 7.63 0.64
CA SER A 108 6.04 8.86 1.27
C SER A 108 5.26 9.33 2.51
N ALA A 109 4.34 8.53 3.04
CA ALA A 109 3.55 8.85 4.21
C ALA A 109 3.70 7.79 5.31
N PRO A 110 3.42 8.13 6.57
CA PRO A 110 3.35 7.14 7.64
C PRO A 110 2.06 6.32 7.52
N LEU A 111 2.00 5.46 6.51
CA LEU A 111 0.88 4.58 6.20
C LEU A 111 1.39 3.16 5.98
N LEU A 112 0.71 2.16 6.52
CA LEU A 112 1.03 0.74 6.32
C LEU A 112 0.42 0.26 4.99
N GLU A 113 0.97 0.70 3.84
CA GLU A 113 0.40 0.47 2.51
C GLU A 113 0.09 -0.99 2.23
N ARG A 114 1.03 -1.92 2.53
CA ARG A 114 0.81 -3.37 2.33
C ARG A 114 -0.33 -3.91 3.17
N TYR A 115 -0.50 -3.41 4.40
CA TYR A 115 -1.62 -3.76 5.26
C TYR A 115 -2.95 -3.28 4.67
N TRP A 116 -3.01 -2.01 4.22
CA TRP A 116 -4.22 -1.47 3.63
C TRP A 116 -4.57 -2.13 2.31
N ALA A 117 -3.58 -2.43 1.47
CA ALA A 117 -3.76 -3.18 0.23
C ALA A 117 -4.29 -4.62 0.48
N TRP A 118 -3.77 -5.31 1.51
CA TRP A 118 -4.31 -6.60 1.96
C TRP A 118 -5.72 -6.47 2.50
N LYS A 119 -5.98 -5.49 3.38
CA LYS A 119 -7.30 -5.24 3.96
C LYS A 119 -8.34 -4.87 2.90
N ALA A 120 -7.91 -4.18 1.84
CA ALA A 120 -8.72 -3.86 0.67
C ALA A 120 -8.85 -5.02 -0.34
N GLY A 121 -8.38 -6.23 0.00
CA GLY A 121 -8.59 -7.42 -0.80
C GLY A 121 -7.75 -7.53 -2.09
N LEU A 122 -6.71 -6.70 -2.29
CA LEU A 122 -5.87 -6.77 -3.49
C LEU A 122 -5.06 -8.07 -3.56
N GLY A 123 -4.58 -8.56 -2.41
CA GLY A 123 -3.76 -9.76 -2.34
C GLY A 123 -3.51 -10.19 -0.91
N TRP A 124 -2.50 -11.03 -0.68
CA TRP A 124 -2.05 -11.41 0.65
C TRP A 124 -0.59 -11.02 0.88
N ILE A 125 -0.20 -10.82 2.13
CA ILE A 125 1.20 -10.59 2.48
C ILE A 125 1.91 -11.95 2.54
N GLY A 126 2.89 -12.14 1.64
CA GLY A 126 3.67 -13.37 1.55
C GLY A 126 4.71 -13.51 2.66
N LYS A 127 5.31 -14.70 2.76
CA LYS A 127 6.43 -14.96 3.70
C LYS A 127 7.65 -14.06 3.44
N ASN A 128 7.79 -13.54 2.22
CA ASN A 128 8.81 -12.56 1.82
C ASN A 128 8.39 -11.11 2.11
N THR A 129 7.33 -10.91 2.89
CA THR A 129 6.76 -9.62 3.29
C THR A 129 6.16 -8.76 2.17
N ASN A 130 6.19 -9.19 0.92
CA ASN A 130 5.56 -8.48 -0.19
C ASN A 130 4.06 -8.78 -0.30
N LEU A 131 3.30 -7.81 -0.82
CA LEU A 131 1.94 -8.08 -1.26
C LEU A 131 1.98 -8.94 -2.53
N ILE A 132 1.28 -10.08 -2.50
CA ILE A 132 1.17 -10.99 -3.65
C ILE A 132 -0.27 -10.92 -4.17
N ILE A 133 -0.43 -10.45 -5.41
CA ILE A 133 -1.73 -10.37 -6.07
C ILE A 133 -1.95 -11.69 -6.83
N PRO A 134 -3.08 -12.40 -6.61
CA PRO A 134 -3.36 -13.68 -7.25
C PRO A 134 -3.21 -13.63 -8.77
N GLY A 135 -2.44 -14.55 -9.34
CA GLY A 135 -2.20 -14.65 -10.78
C GLY A 135 -1.35 -13.54 -11.39
N LYS A 136 -0.89 -12.55 -10.60
CA LYS A 136 -0.15 -11.39 -11.09
C LYS A 136 1.20 -11.17 -10.40
N GLY A 137 1.46 -11.84 -9.26
CA GLY A 137 2.73 -11.72 -8.54
C GLY A 137 2.81 -10.50 -7.63
N SER A 138 4.03 -9.92 -7.46
CA SER A 138 4.32 -8.87 -6.49
C SER A 138 5.01 -7.61 -7.07
N PHE A 139 5.11 -7.50 -8.39
CA PHE A 139 5.76 -6.36 -9.07
C PHE A 139 4.78 -5.18 -9.22
N PHE A 140 4.38 -4.59 -8.09
CA PHE A 140 3.42 -3.50 -8.06
C PHE A 140 3.90 -2.38 -7.14
N PHE A 141 3.76 -1.14 -7.62
CA PHE A 141 3.69 0.01 -6.74
C PHE A 141 2.30 0.05 -6.11
N LEU A 142 2.27 0.35 -4.83
CA LEU A 142 1.01 0.57 -4.10
C LEU A 142 0.71 2.06 -4.05
N GLY A 143 -0.56 2.38 -3.98
CA GLY A 143 -1.01 3.74 -3.78
C GLY A 143 -2.37 3.75 -3.12
N GLU A 144 -2.60 4.75 -2.27
CA GLU A 144 -3.80 4.87 -1.46
C GLU A 144 -4.45 6.24 -1.62
N ILE A 145 -5.77 6.22 -1.64
CA ILE A 145 -6.61 7.39 -1.40
C ILE A 145 -7.24 7.22 -0.02
N VAL A 146 -6.85 8.03 0.94
CA VAL A 146 -7.51 8.11 2.25
C VAL A 146 -8.57 9.19 2.15
N THR A 147 -9.82 8.87 2.51
CA THR A 147 -10.96 9.77 2.27
C THR A 147 -12.05 9.68 3.33
N THR A 148 -12.80 10.76 3.50
CA THR A 148 -14.01 10.81 4.31
C THR A 148 -15.22 10.16 3.62
N LEU A 149 -15.09 9.77 2.34
CA LEU A 149 -16.13 9.07 1.59
C LEU A 149 -16.48 7.74 2.25
N VAL A 150 -17.75 7.51 2.49
CA VAL A 150 -18.30 6.21 2.87
C VAL A 150 -18.71 5.46 1.61
N VAL A 151 -18.39 4.18 1.52
CA VAL A 151 -18.80 3.30 0.41
C VAL A 151 -19.80 2.26 0.91
N ASP A 152 -20.68 1.81 0.04
CA ASP A 152 -21.75 0.86 0.41
C ASP A 152 -21.22 -0.53 0.76
N THR A 153 -20.10 -0.92 0.17
CA THR A 153 -19.50 -2.24 0.37
C THR A 153 -17.99 -2.16 0.38
N TYR A 154 -17.38 -2.81 1.34
CA TYR A 154 -15.92 -2.95 1.45
C TYR A 154 -15.49 -4.35 1.07
N ASP A 155 -14.38 -4.43 0.32
CA ASP A 155 -13.72 -5.70 0.07
C ASP A 155 -13.15 -6.30 1.37
N SER A 156 -12.96 -7.60 1.37
CA SER A 156 -12.42 -8.34 2.50
C SER A 156 -11.00 -8.84 2.23
N PRO A 157 -10.18 -8.97 3.29
CA PRO A 157 -8.81 -9.46 3.18
C PRO A 157 -8.72 -10.83 2.51
N LYS A 158 -7.72 -11.00 1.65
CA LYS A 158 -7.44 -12.30 1.03
C LYS A 158 -6.74 -13.25 2.00
N LYS A 159 -7.12 -14.53 1.94
CA LYS A 159 -6.42 -15.58 2.68
C LYS A 159 -4.98 -15.71 2.21
N ASN A 160 -4.09 -16.06 3.14
CA ASN A 160 -2.71 -16.37 2.81
C ASN A 160 -2.62 -17.71 2.06
N HIS A 161 -1.99 -17.72 0.90
CA HIS A 161 -1.81 -18.91 0.06
C HIS A 161 -0.37 -19.48 0.10
N CYS A 162 0.50 -18.96 0.96
CA CYS A 162 1.87 -19.47 1.06
C CYS A 162 1.93 -20.91 1.60
N GLY A 163 1.09 -21.26 2.59
CA GLY A 163 1.08 -22.61 3.17
C GLY A 163 2.49 -23.12 3.53
N SER A 164 2.85 -24.29 3.07
CA SER A 164 4.18 -24.90 3.22
C SER A 164 5.20 -24.44 2.16
N CYS A 165 4.82 -23.59 1.20
CA CYS A 165 5.74 -23.09 0.17
C CYS A 165 6.89 -22.26 0.77
N ILE A 166 8.12 -22.50 0.29
CA ILE A 166 9.35 -21.81 0.72
C ILE A 166 10.09 -21.14 -0.44
N ARG A 167 9.47 -21.00 -1.62
CA ARG A 167 10.13 -20.49 -2.85
C ARG A 167 10.60 -19.04 -2.74
N CYS A 168 10.08 -18.26 -1.79
CA CYS A 168 10.43 -16.86 -1.60
C CYS A 168 11.35 -16.61 -0.38
N LEU A 169 11.79 -17.66 0.29
CA LEU A 169 12.65 -17.61 1.49
C LEU A 169 14.10 -17.91 1.18
#